data_75be526b4d5380339a8ecd7de3a2a149
#
_entry.id   75be526b4d5380339a8ecd7de3a2a149
#
_cell.length_a   1.000
_cell.length_b   1.000
_cell.length_c   1.000
_cell.angle_alpha   90.00
_cell.angle_beta   90.00
_cell.angle_gamma   90.00
#
_symmetry.space_group_name_H-M   'P 1'
#
loop_
_entity.id
_entity.type
_entity.pdbx_description
1 polymer ?
#
loop_
_entity_poly.entity_id
_entity_poly.type
_entity_poly.pdbx_seq_one_letter_code
_entity_poly.pdbx_strand_id
1 'polypeptide(L)'
;MEEDGKFMVSLDRMEGSLAVLITVDGQSWLVPASHLPSDSREGDVLDVVFRRDPEETEKLAERVGDLQRRLLERTARRSDGKTQG
;
A
#
# COMPACT_ATOMS: atom_id res chain seq x y z
N MET A 1 2.05 16.47 18.33
CA MET A 1 2.84 15.52 18.35
C MET A 1 2.42 14.38 17.58
N GLU A 2 3.17 13.83 16.79
CA GLU A 2 2.76 12.80 16.07
C GLU A 2 3.19 11.57 16.63
N GLU A 3 2.38 10.60 16.68
CA GLU A 3 2.75 9.34 17.16
C GLU A 3 2.71 8.37 16.03
N ASP A 4 3.64 7.46 15.94
CA ASP A 4 3.62 6.41 14.96
C ASP A 4 2.50 5.45 15.28
N GLY A 5 1.77 5.01 14.30
CA GLY A 5 0.79 3.96 14.48
C GLY A 5 1.47 2.62 14.54
N LYS A 6 1.11 1.78 15.50
CA LYS A 6 1.78 0.51 15.69
C LYS A 6 0.81 -0.57 16.10
N PHE A 7 0.93 -1.72 15.53
CA PHE A 7 0.10 -2.85 15.92
C PHE A 7 0.81 -4.14 15.55
N MET A 8 0.28 -5.26 16.02
CA MET A 8 0.93 -6.54 15.80
C MET A 8 0.11 -7.41 14.88
N VAL A 9 0.80 -8.22 14.10
CA VAL A 9 0.17 -9.20 13.23
C VAL A 9 0.94 -10.49 13.38
N SER A 10 0.33 -11.59 12.98
CA SER A 10 1.05 -12.86 12.95
C SER A 10 1.19 -13.31 11.52
N LEU A 11 2.31 -13.94 11.22
CA LEU A 11 2.54 -14.47 9.89
C LEU A 11 1.87 -15.83 9.83
N ASP A 12 0.78 -15.91 9.08
CA ASP A 12 0.01 -17.14 9.03
C ASP A 12 0.62 -18.14 8.09
N ARG A 13 0.93 -17.72 6.90
CA ARG A 13 1.53 -18.63 5.93
C ARG A 13 2.10 -17.84 4.77
N MET A 14 2.86 -18.53 3.94
CA MET A 14 3.38 -17.95 2.72
C MET A 14 2.60 -18.52 1.56
N GLU A 15 2.27 -17.67 0.61
CA GLU A 15 1.63 -18.11 -0.60
C GLU A 15 2.43 -17.55 -1.76
N GLY A 16 3.31 -18.36 -2.32
CA GLY A 16 4.21 -17.89 -3.37
C GLY A 16 5.11 -16.81 -2.80
N SER A 17 5.12 -15.65 -3.40
CA SER A 17 5.94 -14.56 -2.94
C SER A 17 5.19 -13.64 -1.97
N LEU A 18 3.98 -14.03 -1.57
CA LEU A 18 3.20 -13.20 -0.67
C LEU A 18 3.13 -13.81 0.71
N ALA A 19 3.17 -12.97 1.71
CA ALA A 19 3.00 -13.38 3.09
C ALA A 19 1.57 -13.05 3.50
N VAL A 20 0.90 -13.99 4.13
CA VAL A 20 -0.44 -13.77 4.64
C VAL A 20 -0.32 -13.43 6.10
N LEU A 21 -0.65 -12.21 6.46
CA LEU A 21 -0.56 -11.73 7.83
C LEU A 21 -1.97 -11.61 8.40
N ILE A 22 -2.11 -11.96 9.67
CA ILE A 22 -3.41 -11.91 10.32
C ILE A 22 -3.34 -10.88 11.44
N THR A 23 -4.26 -9.95 11.46
CA THR A 23 -4.31 -8.93 12.50
C THR A 23 -5.01 -9.47 13.72
N VAL A 24 -4.97 -8.71 14.80
CA VAL A 24 -5.58 -9.12 16.04
C VAL A 24 -7.07 -9.34 15.89
N ASP A 25 -7.73 -8.54 15.06
CA ASP A 25 -9.15 -8.72 14.84
C ASP A 25 -9.44 -9.71 13.74
N GLY A 26 -8.48 -10.45 13.29
CA GLY A 26 -8.74 -11.53 12.36
C GLY A 26 -8.75 -11.16 10.90
N GLN A 27 -8.28 -9.99 10.55
CA GLN A 27 -8.24 -9.59 9.15
C GLN A 27 -6.98 -10.10 8.50
N SER A 28 -7.09 -10.45 7.23
CA SER A 28 -5.95 -10.96 6.49
C SER A 28 -5.34 -9.86 5.63
N TRP A 29 -4.02 -9.81 5.62
CA TRP A 29 -3.29 -8.88 4.80
C TRP A 29 -2.37 -9.68 3.90
N LEU A 30 -2.31 -9.33 2.65
CA LEU A 30 -1.35 -9.94 1.74
C LEU A 30 -0.24 -8.94 1.49
N VAL A 31 0.96 -9.31 1.85
CA VAL A 31 2.10 -8.40 1.77
C VAL A 31 3.23 -9.13 1.05
N PRO A 32 3.93 -8.49 0.13
CA PRO A 32 5.07 -9.16 -0.48
C PRO A 32 6.07 -9.60 0.58
N ALA A 33 6.51 -10.82 0.49
CA ALA A 33 7.42 -11.37 1.49
C ALA A 33 8.71 -10.58 1.60
N SER A 34 9.08 -9.90 0.52
CA SER A 34 10.31 -9.11 0.53
C SER A 34 10.24 -7.93 1.49
N HIS A 35 9.06 -7.58 1.96
CA HIS A 35 8.92 -6.48 2.92
C HIS A 35 9.12 -6.95 4.35
N LEU A 36 9.20 -8.24 4.59
CA LEU A 36 9.33 -8.76 5.93
C LEU A 36 10.79 -8.96 6.28
N PRO A 37 11.12 -9.04 7.56
CA PRO A 37 12.49 -9.40 7.95
C PRO A 37 12.89 -10.73 7.32
N SER A 38 14.15 -10.87 7.01
CA SER A 38 14.58 -11.99 6.17
C SER A 38 14.42 -13.34 6.79
N ASP A 39 14.37 -13.44 8.11
CA ASP A 39 14.19 -14.74 8.73
C ASP A 39 12.82 -14.92 9.27
N SER A 40 11.82 -14.24 8.73
CA SER A 40 10.46 -14.42 9.20
C SER A 40 9.95 -15.81 8.88
N ARG A 41 9.21 -16.40 9.79
CA ARG A 41 8.68 -17.75 9.62
C ARG A 41 7.23 -17.78 10.00
N GLU A 42 6.54 -18.77 9.51
CA GLU A 42 5.14 -18.97 9.86
C GLU A 42 5.00 -19.08 11.36
N GLY A 43 4.07 -18.40 11.91
CA GLY A 43 3.86 -18.36 13.34
C GLY A 43 4.50 -17.18 14.03
N ASP A 44 5.36 -16.45 13.34
CA ASP A 44 6.00 -15.31 13.97
C ASP A 44 5.00 -14.18 14.18
N VAL A 45 5.22 -13.43 15.25
CA VAL A 45 4.46 -12.22 15.50
C VAL A 45 5.34 -11.06 15.09
N LEU A 46 4.79 -10.17 14.30
CA LEU A 46 5.54 -9.05 13.77
C LEU A 46 4.90 -7.74 14.19
N ASP A 47 5.72 -6.76 14.46
CA ASP A 47 5.23 -5.41 14.76
C ASP A 47 5.11 -4.67 13.45
N VAL A 48 4.00 -3.99 13.23
CA VAL A 48 3.81 -3.17 12.06
C VAL A 48 3.77 -1.72 12.52
N VAL A 49 4.58 -0.90 11.91
CA VAL A 49 4.67 0.50 12.28
C VAL A 49 4.33 1.35 11.07
N PHE A 50 3.42 2.28 11.26
CA PHE A 50 3.10 3.25 10.23
C PHE A 50 3.70 4.58 10.66
N ARG A 51 4.50 5.15 9.81
CA ARG A 51 5.11 6.43 10.12
C ARG A 51 4.82 7.38 9.00
N ARG A 52 4.37 8.55 9.34
CA ARG A 52 4.11 9.55 8.31
C ARG A 52 5.43 10.04 7.74
N ASP A 53 5.42 10.27 6.45
CA ASP A 53 6.61 10.77 5.77
C ASP A 53 6.18 11.98 4.96
N PRO A 54 6.19 13.16 5.54
CA PRO A 54 5.68 14.34 4.83
C PRO A 54 6.44 14.66 3.56
N GLU A 55 7.73 14.41 3.55
CA GLU A 55 8.52 14.67 2.38
C GLU A 55 8.09 13.80 1.23
N GLU A 56 7.93 12.51 1.49
CA GLU A 56 7.49 11.60 0.46
C GLU A 56 6.05 11.86 0.08
N THR A 57 5.25 12.32 1.03
CA THR A 57 3.87 12.67 0.75
C THR A 57 3.82 13.77 -0.30
N GLU A 58 4.67 14.77 -0.16
CA GLU A 58 4.70 15.84 -1.12
C GLU A 58 5.15 15.36 -2.48
N LYS A 59 6.15 14.52 -2.52
CA LYS A 59 6.65 14.00 -3.78
C LYS A 59 5.59 13.17 -4.48
N LEU A 60 4.87 12.36 -3.72
CA LEU A 60 3.84 11.55 -4.30
C LEU A 60 2.69 12.40 -4.80
N ALA A 61 2.34 13.43 -4.06
CA ALA A 61 1.27 14.31 -4.49
C ALA A 61 1.60 14.98 -5.82
N GLU A 62 2.84 15.38 -5.99
CA GLU A 62 3.26 15.96 -7.25
C GLU A 62 3.18 14.96 -8.37
N ARG A 63 3.60 13.74 -8.11
CA ARG A 63 3.57 12.70 -9.12
C ARG A 63 2.15 12.35 -9.49
N VAL A 64 1.28 12.25 -8.51
CA VAL A 64 -0.11 11.93 -8.75
C VAL A 64 -0.79 13.06 -9.49
N GLY A 65 -0.44 14.29 -9.14
CA GLY A 65 -0.97 15.44 -9.85
C GLY A 65 -0.62 15.44 -11.31
N ASP A 66 0.62 15.12 -11.61
CA ASP A 66 1.06 15.02 -12.99
C ASP A 66 0.32 13.91 -13.71
N LEU A 67 0.17 12.79 -13.09
CA LEU A 67 -0.51 11.67 -13.68
C LEU A 67 -1.96 12.00 -13.95
N GLN A 68 -2.62 12.63 -13.01
CA GLN A 68 -3.99 13.01 -13.18
C GLN A 68 -4.17 14.01 -14.31
N ARG A 69 -3.24 14.93 -14.42
CA ARG A 69 -3.30 15.91 -15.48
C ARG A 69 -3.18 15.23 -16.83
N ARG A 70 -2.29 14.27 -16.96
CA ARG A 70 -2.15 13.54 -18.20
C ARG A 70 -3.40 12.76 -18.55
N LEU A 71 -4.00 12.16 -17.54
CA LEU A 71 -5.20 11.40 -17.76
C LEU A 71 -6.35 12.29 -18.19
N LEU A 72 -6.44 13.47 -17.61
CA LEU A 72 -7.47 14.40 -18.00
C LEU A 72 -7.28 14.88 -19.43
N GLU A 73 -6.07 15.14 -19.81
CA GLU A 73 -5.79 15.56 -21.17
C GLU A 73 -6.16 14.46 -22.15
N ARG A 74 -5.83 13.24 -21.81
CA ARG A 74 -6.15 12.13 -22.66
C ARG A 74 -7.65 11.93 -22.76
N THR A 75 -8.34 12.07 -21.66
CA THR A 75 -9.77 11.94 -21.64
C THR A 75 -10.43 13.03 -22.48
N ALA A 76 -9.94 14.22 -22.34
CA ALA A 76 -10.50 15.33 -23.11
C ALA A 76 -10.33 15.08 -24.60
N ARG A 77 -9.21 14.57 -25.01
CA ARG A 77 -9.02 14.29 -26.39
C ARG A 77 -9.90 13.19 -26.87
N ARG A 78 -10.12 12.19 -26.04
CA ARG A 78 -10.91 11.12 -26.45
C ARG A 78 -12.32 11.41 -26.44
N SER A 79 -12.74 12.23 -25.61
CA SER A 79 -14.15 12.48 -25.45
C SER A 79 -14.70 13.28 -26.57
N ASP A 80 -13.91 13.74 -27.47
CA ASP A 80 -14.46 14.37 -28.49
C ASP A 80 -15.34 13.46 -29.09
N GLY A 81 -16.30 13.43 -29.12
CA GLY A 81 -17.15 12.57 -29.69
C GLY A 81 -17.59 11.44 -29.00
N LYS A 82 -17.43 11.24 -27.88
CA LYS A 82 -17.82 10.15 -27.30
C LYS A 82 -18.49 10.34 -26.28
N THR A 83 -19.36 10.25 -26.12
CA THR A 83 -20.04 10.50 -25.08
C THR A 83 -20.22 9.54 -24.39
N GLN A 84 -20.22 8.94 -24.15
CA GLN A 84 -20.39 8.08 -23.38
C GLN A 84 -21.11 8.16 -22.71
N GLY A 85 -21.44 8.21 -22.64
CA GLY A 85 -22.49 8.41 -21.87
C GLY A 85 -22.54 7.83 -21.20
#